data_ffecbc7d0a13fb685627c35f90c4a334
#
_entry.id   ffecbc7d0a13fb685627c35f90c4a334
#
_cell.length_a   1.000
_cell.length_b   1.000
_cell.length_c   1.000
_cell.angle_alpha   90.00
_cell.angle_beta   90.00
_cell.angle_gamma   90.00
#
_symmetry.space_group_name_H-M   'P 1'
#
loop_
_entity.id
_entity.type
_entity.pdbx_description
1 polymer ?
#
loop_
_entity_poly.entity_id
_entity_poly.type
_entity_poly.pdbx_seq_one_letter_code
_entity_poly.pdbx_strand_id
1 'polypeptide(L)'
;TISQSQIVFGDYTSLDNKYGNIGSLHNKVLENCYLNMPFKDGFSYDQAVSYISEYNMNYLSKVAKPSNYFDLKQVEPEFTIRKYYVNKKTFTEQLLDKSNPNSIDGINRDLKKYPILSAKNQLIFYNISENIKANLNGSMSNENFEKSLVDIYNNFAKGSDELGNEIIGEIITIGLLSSEWWRNNPKAADEPTTIKGKGGPSITEFENNISPYVVPVVAMDAAGALVSAGAVALNNYINNGSVNWAAVGTGAVIGAVTGSTGLVGKVGKWISSFF
;
A
#
# COMPACT_ATOMS: atom_id res chain seq x y z
N THR A 1 17.33 -28.74 -0.77
CA THR A 1 17.00 -27.44 -1.40
C THR A 1 15.67 -27.60 -2.09
N ILE A 2 14.60 -27.15 -1.45
CA ILE A 2 13.29 -27.06 -2.09
C ILE A 2 13.42 -25.94 -3.11
N SER A 3 13.42 -26.30 -4.40
CA SER A 3 13.33 -25.34 -5.50
C SER A 3 12.01 -24.58 -5.33
N GLN A 4 12.07 -23.34 -4.90
CA GLN A 4 10.88 -22.49 -4.86
C GLN A 4 10.50 -22.18 -6.30
N SER A 5 9.21 -22.39 -6.63
CA SER A 5 8.67 -22.06 -7.95
C SER A 5 8.84 -20.55 -8.22
N GLN A 6 9.43 -20.24 -9.37
CA GLN A 6 9.46 -18.86 -9.86
C GLN A 6 8.04 -18.44 -10.26
N ILE A 7 7.74 -17.18 -10.02
CA ILE A 7 6.51 -16.55 -10.54
C ILE A 7 6.80 -15.94 -11.91
N VAL A 8 5.76 -15.84 -12.73
CA VAL A 8 5.81 -15.12 -14.00
C VAL A 8 4.87 -13.93 -13.97
N PHE A 9 5.15 -12.95 -14.83
CA PHE A 9 4.29 -11.78 -14.96
C PHE A 9 2.86 -12.19 -15.27
N GLY A 10 1.92 -11.72 -14.44
CA GLY A 10 0.49 -11.99 -14.59
C GLY A 10 0.00 -13.30 -13.96
N ASP A 11 0.89 -14.16 -13.45
CA ASP A 11 0.54 -15.38 -12.70
C ASP A 11 1.26 -15.39 -11.35
N TYR A 12 0.49 -15.17 -10.29
CA TYR A 12 0.99 -15.08 -8.92
C TYR A 12 0.50 -16.21 -8.02
N THR A 13 -0.01 -17.29 -8.60
CA THR A 13 -0.51 -18.47 -7.87
C THR A 13 0.59 -19.19 -7.09
N SER A 14 1.85 -19.06 -7.52
CA SER A 14 3.02 -19.64 -6.85
C SER A 14 3.71 -18.73 -5.83
N LEU A 15 3.07 -17.60 -5.44
CA LEU A 15 3.58 -16.80 -4.34
C LEU A 15 3.64 -17.60 -3.03
N ASP A 16 4.71 -17.39 -2.26
CA ASP A 16 4.88 -18.02 -0.96
C ASP A 16 3.69 -17.65 -0.04
N ASN A 17 3.00 -18.64 0.50
CA ASN A 17 1.86 -18.46 1.40
C ASN A 17 2.21 -17.60 2.62
N LYS A 18 3.48 -17.60 3.04
CA LYS A 18 3.99 -16.77 4.13
C LYS A 18 3.66 -15.28 3.92
N TYR A 19 3.87 -14.77 2.69
CA TYR A 19 3.64 -13.38 2.33
C TYR A 19 2.37 -13.18 1.50
N GLY A 20 1.98 -14.19 0.71
CA GLY A 20 0.80 -14.15 -0.15
C GLY A 20 -0.50 -13.93 0.63
N ASN A 21 -0.57 -14.41 1.87
CA ASN A 21 -1.71 -14.14 2.75
C ASN A 21 -1.87 -12.64 3.08
N ILE A 22 -0.78 -11.89 3.19
CA ILE A 22 -0.80 -10.44 3.43
C ILE A 22 -1.38 -9.70 2.22
N GLY A 23 -0.90 -10.00 1.01
CA GLY A 23 -1.44 -9.42 -0.21
C GLY A 23 -2.90 -9.82 -0.46
N SER A 24 -3.28 -11.08 -0.17
CA SER A 24 -4.68 -11.53 -0.26
C SER A 24 -5.58 -10.80 0.73
N LEU A 25 -5.09 -10.53 1.92
CA LEU A 25 -5.84 -9.77 2.93
C LEU A 25 -6.04 -8.31 2.49
N HIS A 26 -5.00 -7.68 1.92
CA HIS A 26 -5.10 -6.37 1.28
C HIS A 26 -6.22 -6.35 0.23
N ASN A 27 -6.24 -7.30 -0.70
CA ASN A 27 -7.26 -7.38 -1.76
C ASN A 27 -8.68 -7.56 -1.22
N LYS A 28 -8.88 -8.34 -0.15
CA LYS A 28 -10.19 -8.45 0.51
C LYS A 28 -10.67 -7.12 1.09
N VAL A 29 -9.77 -6.34 1.68
CA VAL A 29 -10.14 -5.02 2.21
C VAL A 29 -10.44 -4.05 1.07
N LEU A 30 -9.65 -4.06 -0.02
CA LEU A 30 -9.94 -3.29 -1.23
C LEU A 30 -11.32 -3.63 -1.78
N GLU A 31 -11.60 -4.91 -1.99
CA GLU A 31 -12.88 -5.37 -2.51
C GLU A 31 -14.04 -4.86 -1.64
N ASN A 32 -13.94 -5.02 -0.33
CA ASN A 32 -14.97 -4.52 0.58
C ASN A 32 -15.12 -3.00 0.52
N CYS A 33 -14.02 -2.26 0.44
CA CYS A 33 -14.03 -0.80 0.38
C CYS A 33 -14.67 -0.30 -0.92
N TYR A 34 -14.25 -0.84 -2.06
CA TYR A 34 -14.69 -0.36 -3.38
C TYR A 34 -16.06 -0.86 -3.81
N LEU A 35 -16.45 -2.06 -3.41
CA LEU A 35 -17.71 -2.66 -3.83
C LEU A 35 -18.84 -2.45 -2.82
N ASN A 36 -18.53 -2.38 -1.53
CA ASN A 36 -19.56 -2.46 -0.48
C ASN A 36 -19.64 -1.23 0.44
N MET A 37 -18.63 -0.35 0.45
CA MET A 37 -18.66 0.80 1.35
C MET A 37 -19.76 1.79 0.95
N PRO A 38 -20.73 2.08 1.84
CA PRO A 38 -21.75 3.07 1.56
C PRO A 38 -21.17 4.48 1.70
N PHE A 39 -21.41 5.34 0.72
CA PHE A 39 -21.05 6.77 0.79
C PHE A 39 -22.09 7.53 1.58
N LYS A 40 -21.62 8.51 2.35
CA LYS A 40 -22.48 9.38 3.17
C LYS A 40 -22.31 10.82 2.72
N ASP A 41 -23.43 11.48 2.46
CA ASP A 41 -23.47 12.90 2.16
C ASP A 41 -23.29 13.74 3.43
N GLY A 42 -22.81 14.97 3.26
CA GLY A 42 -22.72 15.94 4.34
C GLY A 42 -21.52 15.77 5.28
N PHE A 43 -20.59 14.85 4.98
CA PHE A 43 -19.35 14.73 5.73
C PHE A 43 -18.42 15.90 5.44
N SER A 44 -17.65 16.31 6.45
CA SER A 44 -16.42 17.07 6.25
C SER A 44 -15.32 16.13 5.77
N TYR A 45 -14.22 16.68 5.25
CA TYR A 45 -13.04 15.92 4.87
C TYR A 45 -12.55 14.99 6.01
N ASP A 46 -12.39 15.53 7.23
CA ASP A 46 -11.92 14.75 8.38
C ASP A 46 -12.89 13.62 8.76
N GLN A 47 -14.20 13.86 8.62
CA GLN A 47 -15.22 12.83 8.85
C GLN A 47 -15.15 11.74 7.78
N ALA A 48 -14.94 12.10 6.52
CA ALA A 48 -14.82 11.15 5.42
C ALA A 48 -13.59 10.26 5.60
N VAL A 49 -12.43 10.85 5.91
CA VAL A 49 -11.18 10.12 6.18
C VAL A 49 -11.33 9.19 7.38
N SER A 50 -11.94 9.65 8.47
CA SER A 50 -12.20 8.83 9.65
C SER A 50 -13.12 7.66 9.32
N TYR A 51 -14.19 7.92 8.57
CA TYR A 51 -15.16 6.91 8.17
C TYR A 51 -14.53 5.79 7.30
N ILE A 52 -13.72 6.15 6.29
CA ILE A 52 -13.01 5.16 5.46
C ILE A 52 -12.09 4.30 6.34
N SER A 53 -11.33 4.94 7.21
CA SER A 53 -10.42 4.26 8.12
C SER A 53 -11.16 3.28 9.03
N GLU A 54 -12.21 3.72 9.69
CA GLU A 54 -13.02 2.88 10.59
C GLU A 54 -13.70 1.74 9.82
N TYR A 55 -14.21 2.01 8.62
CA TYR A 55 -14.83 1.00 7.78
C TYR A 55 -13.86 -0.12 7.41
N ASN A 56 -12.67 0.24 6.95
CA ASN A 56 -11.63 -0.71 6.56
C ASN A 56 -11.10 -1.48 7.78
N MET A 57 -10.87 -0.82 8.91
CA MET A 57 -10.39 -1.45 10.15
C MET A 57 -11.44 -2.42 10.73
N ASN A 58 -12.71 -2.05 10.72
CA ASN A 58 -13.81 -2.92 11.16
C ASN A 58 -13.93 -4.17 10.28
N TYR A 59 -13.75 -4.03 8.98
CA TYR A 59 -13.75 -5.19 8.09
C TYR A 59 -12.52 -6.06 8.30
N LEU A 60 -11.34 -5.45 8.37
CA LEU A 60 -10.07 -6.14 8.59
C LEU A 60 -10.10 -6.96 9.89
N SER A 61 -10.68 -6.42 10.97
CA SER A 61 -10.84 -7.13 12.25
C SER A 61 -11.71 -8.38 12.17
N LYS A 62 -12.63 -8.44 11.19
CA LYS A 62 -13.52 -9.60 10.98
C LYS A 62 -12.89 -10.68 10.12
N VAL A 63 -12.06 -10.29 9.13
CA VAL A 63 -11.53 -11.22 8.12
C VAL A 63 -10.10 -11.66 8.39
N ALA A 64 -9.34 -10.87 9.15
CA ALA A 64 -7.97 -11.18 9.49
C ALA A 64 -7.91 -12.18 10.65
N LYS A 65 -7.06 -13.19 10.48
CA LYS A 65 -6.69 -14.12 11.56
C LYS A 65 -5.30 -13.75 12.06
N PRO A 66 -5.07 -13.66 13.38
CA PRO A 66 -3.74 -13.48 13.91
C PRO A 66 -2.77 -14.56 13.41
N SER A 67 -1.57 -14.17 13.06
CA SER A 67 -0.49 -15.03 12.60
C SER A 67 0.86 -14.44 12.97
N ASN A 68 1.95 -15.10 12.65
CA ASN A 68 3.29 -14.56 12.86
C ASN A 68 3.58 -13.30 12.01
N TYR A 69 2.74 -13.02 11.00
CA TYR A 69 2.89 -11.92 10.05
C TYR A 69 1.75 -10.92 10.09
N PHE A 70 0.72 -11.18 10.88
CA PHE A 70 -0.43 -10.29 10.99
C PHE A 70 -1.08 -10.37 12.38
N ASP A 71 -1.15 -9.24 13.09
CA ASP A 71 -1.90 -9.09 14.33
C ASP A 71 -2.41 -7.65 14.48
N LEU A 72 -3.70 -7.45 14.23
CA LEU A 72 -4.34 -6.14 14.30
C LEU A 72 -4.24 -5.48 15.69
N LYS A 73 -4.13 -6.27 16.75
CA LYS A 73 -4.00 -5.75 18.12
C LYS A 73 -2.66 -5.07 18.40
N GLN A 74 -1.67 -5.35 17.55
CA GLN A 74 -0.30 -4.84 17.70
C GLN A 74 -0.08 -3.50 16.98
N VAL A 75 -1.08 -3.00 16.24
CA VAL A 75 -1.00 -1.73 15.51
C VAL A 75 -1.95 -0.74 16.13
N GLU A 76 -1.43 0.37 16.60
CA GLU A 76 -2.26 1.47 17.08
C GLU A 76 -3.04 2.10 15.92
N PRO A 77 -4.29 2.56 16.18
CA PRO A 77 -5.14 3.20 15.17
C PRO A 77 -4.52 4.43 14.49
N GLU A 78 -3.44 4.98 15.06
CA GLU A 78 -2.74 6.16 14.53
C GLU A 78 -2.01 5.94 13.19
N PHE A 79 -1.80 4.68 12.79
CA PHE A 79 -1.31 4.34 11.44
C PHE A 79 -2.41 4.41 10.37
N THR A 80 -3.55 4.97 10.71
CA THR A 80 -4.68 5.14 9.82
C THR A 80 -4.46 6.26 8.80
N ILE A 81 -5.32 6.30 7.78
CA ILE A 81 -5.44 7.33 6.73
C ILE A 81 -5.19 8.76 7.26
N ARG A 82 -5.62 9.09 8.48
CA ARG A 82 -5.42 10.41 9.10
C ARG A 82 -3.99 10.92 9.04
N LYS A 83 -3.00 10.05 9.20
CA LYS A 83 -1.59 10.46 9.22
C LYS A 83 -1.11 10.92 7.84
N TYR A 84 -1.73 10.42 6.76
CA TYR A 84 -1.34 10.70 5.39
C TYR A 84 -2.14 11.84 4.73
N TYR A 85 -3.24 12.27 5.33
CA TYR A 85 -4.07 13.37 4.82
C TYR A 85 -3.99 14.65 5.66
N VAL A 86 -2.97 14.76 6.51
CA VAL A 86 -2.70 15.98 7.28
C VAL A 86 -2.30 17.11 6.32
N ASN A 87 -2.86 18.30 6.53
CA ASN A 87 -2.54 19.52 5.77
C ASN A 87 -3.03 19.57 4.31
N LYS A 88 -4.07 18.82 3.94
CA LYS A 88 -4.66 18.83 2.59
C LYS A 88 -3.67 18.52 1.45
N LYS A 89 -2.52 17.91 1.75
CA LYS A 89 -1.64 17.34 0.73
C LYS A 89 -2.20 16.00 0.29
N THR A 90 -2.09 15.71 -1.00
CA THR A 90 -2.44 14.37 -1.50
C THR A 90 -1.49 13.33 -0.92
N PHE A 91 -1.93 12.08 -0.87
CA PHE A 91 -1.08 10.98 -0.39
C PHE A 91 0.22 10.89 -1.20
N THR A 92 0.15 11.07 -2.53
CA THR A 92 1.32 11.08 -3.41
C THR A 92 2.32 12.18 -3.05
N GLU A 93 1.84 13.40 -2.83
CA GLU A 93 2.70 14.51 -2.44
C GLU A 93 3.43 14.23 -1.12
N GLN A 94 2.75 13.60 -0.16
CA GLN A 94 3.36 13.25 1.12
C GLN A 94 4.39 12.13 0.99
N LEU A 95 4.12 11.13 0.16
CA LEU A 95 5.06 10.03 -0.09
C LEU A 95 6.34 10.49 -0.79
N LEU A 96 6.24 11.49 -1.66
CA LEU A 96 7.37 12.04 -2.43
C LEU A 96 8.05 13.24 -1.74
N ASP A 97 7.51 13.78 -0.68
CA ASP A 97 8.08 14.90 0.06
C ASP A 97 9.32 14.46 0.86
N LYS A 98 10.50 14.78 0.34
CA LYS A 98 11.79 14.43 0.95
C LYS A 98 11.98 14.99 2.36
N SER A 99 11.28 16.06 2.71
CA SER A 99 11.31 16.66 4.06
C SER A 99 10.44 15.90 5.07
N ASN A 100 9.47 15.11 4.59
CA ASN A 100 8.58 14.33 5.44
C ASN A 100 9.29 13.04 5.94
N PRO A 101 9.44 12.84 7.25
CA PRO A 101 10.03 11.60 7.79
C PRO A 101 9.21 10.34 7.45
N ASN A 102 7.92 10.48 7.17
CA ASN A 102 7.03 9.40 6.75
C ASN A 102 6.93 9.29 5.21
N SER A 103 7.82 9.90 4.45
CA SER A 103 7.94 9.69 3.00
C SER A 103 8.76 8.44 2.67
N ILE A 104 8.77 8.04 1.41
CA ILE A 104 9.61 6.94 0.92
C ILE A 104 11.08 7.20 1.24
N ASP A 105 11.59 8.41 0.98
CA ASP A 105 12.98 8.78 1.26
C ASP A 105 13.26 8.89 2.77
N GLY A 106 12.28 9.37 3.55
CA GLY A 106 12.36 9.44 5.00
C GLY A 106 12.54 8.06 5.63
N ILE A 107 11.68 7.12 5.26
CA ILE A 107 11.74 5.73 5.75
C ILE A 107 13.04 5.05 5.32
N ASN A 108 13.47 5.20 4.05
CA ASN A 108 14.76 4.67 3.58
C ASN A 108 15.94 5.19 4.39
N ARG A 109 15.97 6.49 4.67
CA ARG A 109 17.03 7.13 5.45
C ARG A 109 17.07 6.60 6.87
N ASP A 110 15.89 6.44 7.49
CA ASP A 110 15.80 6.08 8.89
C ASP A 110 16.02 4.57 9.12
N LEU A 111 15.55 3.69 8.23
CA LEU A 111 15.87 2.26 8.29
C LEU A 111 17.38 1.95 8.22
N LYS A 112 18.16 2.77 7.51
CA LYS A 112 19.62 2.61 7.42
C LYS A 112 20.35 2.86 8.76
N LYS A 113 19.73 3.56 9.70
CA LYS A 113 20.34 3.89 10.99
C LYS A 113 20.28 2.73 12.00
N TYR A 114 19.45 1.74 11.75
CA TYR A 114 19.17 0.66 12.68
C TYR A 114 19.35 -0.71 12.02
N PRO A 115 19.74 -1.76 12.76
CA PRO A 115 19.92 -3.11 12.23
C PRO A 115 18.56 -3.84 12.07
N ILE A 116 17.64 -3.23 11.31
CA ILE A 116 16.31 -3.79 11.02
C ILE A 116 16.35 -4.63 9.75
N LEU A 117 17.19 -4.24 8.78
CA LEU A 117 17.37 -4.94 7.52
C LEU A 117 18.83 -5.38 7.38
N SER A 118 19.06 -6.56 6.81
CA SER A 118 20.40 -6.93 6.35
C SER A 118 20.87 -5.97 5.24
N ALA A 119 22.18 -5.90 4.99
CA ALA A 119 22.73 -5.05 3.92
C ALA A 119 22.12 -5.38 2.55
N LYS A 120 21.85 -6.65 2.27
CA LYS A 120 21.16 -7.12 1.07
C LYS A 120 19.73 -6.59 1.01
N ASN A 121 18.98 -6.74 2.10
CA ASN A 121 17.60 -6.28 2.16
C ASN A 121 17.45 -4.77 2.18
N GLN A 122 18.44 -4.03 2.71
CA GLN A 122 18.49 -2.57 2.55
C GLN A 122 18.58 -2.16 1.08
N LEU A 123 19.41 -2.86 0.30
CA LEU A 123 19.53 -2.60 -1.14
C LEU A 123 18.23 -2.94 -1.89
N ILE A 124 17.61 -4.08 -1.58
CA ILE A 124 16.33 -4.47 -2.18
C ILE A 124 15.23 -3.47 -1.84
N PHE A 125 15.12 -3.07 -0.58
CA PHE A 125 14.14 -2.08 -0.12
C PHE A 125 14.33 -0.75 -0.83
N TYR A 126 15.57 -0.30 -0.99
CA TYR A 126 15.90 0.89 -1.76
C TYR A 126 15.50 0.76 -3.24
N ASN A 127 15.79 -0.38 -3.88
CA ASN A 127 15.41 -0.61 -5.28
C ASN A 127 13.89 -0.59 -5.48
N ILE A 128 13.13 -1.21 -4.58
CA ILE A 128 11.66 -1.14 -4.60
C ILE A 128 11.21 0.32 -4.47
N SER A 129 11.81 1.07 -3.55
CA SER A 129 11.51 2.49 -3.34
C SER A 129 11.74 3.34 -4.59
N GLU A 130 12.86 3.14 -5.30
CA GLU A 130 13.16 3.86 -6.53
C GLU A 130 12.18 3.48 -7.65
N ASN A 131 11.82 2.21 -7.78
CA ASN A 131 10.83 1.77 -8.77
C ASN A 131 9.43 2.35 -8.49
N ILE A 132 9.01 2.40 -7.22
CA ILE A 132 7.78 3.08 -6.81
C ILE A 132 7.82 4.56 -7.22
N LYS A 133 8.88 5.28 -6.88
CA LYS A 133 9.03 6.71 -7.22
C LYS A 133 9.03 6.92 -8.74
N ALA A 134 9.72 6.05 -9.49
CA ALA A 134 9.75 6.11 -10.94
C ALA A 134 8.36 5.89 -11.57
N ASN A 135 7.56 5.01 -11.01
CA ASN A 135 6.18 4.81 -11.47
C ASN A 135 5.28 6.00 -11.08
N LEU A 136 5.37 6.48 -9.83
CA LEU A 136 4.56 7.60 -9.34
C LEU A 136 4.83 8.91 -10.09
N ASN A 137 6.03 9.13 -10.60
CA ASN A 137 6.40 10.31 -11.38
C ASN A 137 6.25 10.13 -12.90
N GLY A 138 5.76 8.95 -13.35
CA GLY A 138 5.49 8.63 -14.75
C GLY A 138 6.72 8.22 -15.57
N SER A 139 7.92 8.09 -14.98
CA SER A 139 9.12 7.63 -15.69
C SER A 139 9.18 6.10 -15.88
N MET A 140 8.30 5.35 -15.20
CA MET A 140 8.15 3.91 -15.34
C MET A 140 6.67 3.57 -15.54
N SER A 141 6.35 2.72 -16.51
CA SER A 141 4.98 2.24 -16.71
C SER A 141 4.54 1.27 -15.62
N ASN A 142 3.22 1.10 -15.42
CA ASN A 142 2.67 0.13 -14.47
C ASN A 142 3.13 -1.30 -14.80
N GLU A 143 3.18 -1.67 -16.08
CA GLU A 143 3.66 -2.97 -16.52
C GLU A 143 5.13 -3.20 -16.16
N ASN A 144 6.00 -2.21 -16.40
CA ASN A 144 7.41 -2.30 -16.05
C ASN A 144 7.62 -2.31 -14.53
N PHE A 145 6.81 -1.59 -13.79
CA PHE A 145 6.82 -1.64 -12.33
C PHE A 145 6.49 -3.04 -11.83
N GLU A 146 5.40 -3.65 -12.32
CA GLU A 146 4.99 -5.00 -11.96
C GLU A 146 6.07 -6.04 -12.35
N LYS A 147 6.63 -5.94 -13.55
CA LYS A 147 7.76 -6.80 -13.99
C LYS A 147 8.95 -6.67 -13.04
N SER A 148 9.27 -5.46 -12.59
CA SER A 148 10.35 -5.26 -11.63
C SER A 148 10.11 -5.94 -10.29
N LEU A 149 8.85 -5.95 -9.79
CA LEU A 149 8.49 -6.69 -8.58
C LEU A 149 8.62 -8.21 -8.77
N VAL A 150 8.24 -8.74 -9.95
CA VAL A 150 8.44 -10.15 -10.31
C VAL A 150 9.92 -10.52 -10.29
N ASP A 151 10.77 -9.69 -10.90
CA ASP A 151 12.21 -9.92 -10.95
C ASP A 151 12.84 -9.88 -9.56
N ILE A 152 12.45 -8.90 -8.74
CA ILE A 152 12.92 -8.80 -7.36
C ILE A 152 12.46 -10.03 -6.56
N TYR A 153 11.19 -10.44 -6.69
CA TYR A 153 10.66 -11.60 -5.98
C TYR A 153 11.40 -12.88 -6.34
N ASN A 154 11.66 -13.13 -7.61
CA ASN A 154 12.36 -14.33 -8.07
C ASN A 154 13.83 -14.37 -7.62
N ASN A 155 14.46 -13.21 -7.44
CA ASN A 155 15.83 -13.07 -6.93
C ASN A 155 15.89 -12.87 -5.41
N PHE A 156 14.77 -12.64 -4.77
CA PHE A 156 14.66 -12.51 -3.34
C PHE A 156 14.94 -13.84 -2.68
N ALA A 157 15.85 -13.87 -1.70
CA ALA A 157 16.24 -15.10 -1.02
C ALA A 157 15.11 -15.62 -0.11
N LYS A 158 14.17 -16.32 -0.73
CA LYS A 158 13.05 -16.95 -0.04
C LYS A 158 13.58 -18.02 0.91
N GLY A 159 13.16 -17.94 2.19
CA GLY A 159 13.55 -18.93 3.19
C GLY A 159 15.00 -18.79 3.69
N SER A 160 15.72 -17.73 3.35
CA SER A 160 16.92 -17.34 4.09
C SER A 160 16.50 -16.64 5.39
N ASP A 161 17.28 -16.82 6.45
CA ASP A 161 17.09 -16.10 7.73
C ASP A 161 17.64 -14.66 7.66
N GLU A 162 17.58 -14.03 6.48
CA GLU A 162 18.00 -12.67 6.26
C GLU A 162 17.10 -11.69 7.00
N LEU A 163 17.72 -10.82 7.79
CA LEU A 163 17.00 -9.85 8.59
C LEU A 163 16.15 -8.92 7.73
N GLY A 164 14.85 -8.85 8.01
CA GLY A 164 13.89 -8.01 7.29
C GLY A 164 13.32 -8.64 6.01
N ASN A 165 13.46 -9.95 5.81
CA ASN A 165 12.80 -10.66 4.71
C ASN A 165 11.28 -10.47 4.72
N GLU A 166 10.70 -10.35 5.91
CA GLU A 166 9.27 -10.16 6.12
C GLU A 166 8.78 -8.90 5.39
N ILE A 167 9.37 -7.76 5.68
CA ILE A 167 8.95 -6.48 5.11
C ILE A 167 9.11 -6.47 3.57
N ILE A 168 10.19 -7.05 3.05
CA ILE A 168 10.42 -7.15 1.61
C ILE A 168 9.34 -8.01 0.95
N GLY A 169 9.11 -9.21 1.49
CA GLY A 169 8.12 -10.15 0.95
C GLY A 169 6.70 -9.58 0.98
N GLU A 170 6.33 -8.90 2.06
CA GLU A 170 5.02 -8.26 2.21
C GLU A 170 4.78 -7.14 1.19
N ILE A 171 5.75 -6.24 1.00
CA ILE A 171 5.63 -5.15 0.03
C ILE A 171 5.46 -5.70 -1.39
N ILE A 172 6.29 -6.68 -1.77
CA ILE A 172 6.26 -7.26 -3.12
C ILE A 172 4.92 -7.97 -3.35
N THR A 173 4.48 -8.81 -2.41
CA THR A 173 3.23 -9.57 -2.59
C THR A 173 1.99 -8.70 -2.59
N ILE A 174 1.97 -7.62 -1.80
CA ILE A 174 0.91 -6.60 -1.89
C ILE A 174 0.91 -5.99 -3.29
N GLY A 175 2.04 -5.52 -3.79
CA GLY A 175 2.12 -4.91 -5.12
C GLY A 175 1.66 -5.85 -6.24
N LEU A 176 2.10 -7.11 -6.22
CA LEU A 176 1.75 -8.10 -7.25
C LEU A 176 0.27 -8.49 -7.20
N LEU A 177 -0.27 -8.79 -6.01
CA LEU A 177 -1.67 -9.18 -5.87
C LEU A 177 -2.61 -7.98 -6.03
N SER A 178 -2.18 -6.77 -5.68
CA SER A 178 -2.89 -5.54 -6.03
C SER A 178 -3.02 -5.38 -7.55
N SER A 179 -1.92 -5.59 -8.30
CA SER A 179 -1.95 -5.51 -9.76
C SER A 179 -2.95 -6.50 -10.37
N GLU A 180 -2.98 -7.74 -9.89
CA GLU A 180 -3.96 -8.75 -10.30
C GLU A 180 -5.39 -8.31 -9.98
N TRP A 181 -5.64 -7.80 -8.78
CA TRP A 181 -6.96 -7.36 -8.37
C TRP A 181 -7.48 -6.22 -9.26
N TRP A 182 -6.67 -5.19 -9.51
CA TRP A 182 -7.06 -4.06 -10.36
C TRP A 182 -7.29 -4.46 -11.82
N ARG A 183 -6.52 -5.39 -12.36
CA ARG A 183 -6.76 -5.95 -13.71
C ARG A 183 -8.10 -6.66 -13.80
N ASN A 184 -8.47 -7.39 -12.75
CA ASN A 184 -9.70 -8.18 -12.71
C ASN A 184 -10.93 -7.34 -12.34
N ASN A 185 -10.74 -6.14 -11.80
CA ASN A 185 -11.79 -5.23 -11.35
C ASN A 185 -11.69 -3.82 -11.99
N PRO A 186 -11.61 -3.70 -13.31
CA PRO A 186 -11.42 -2.40 -13.97
C PRO A 186 -12.54 -1.40 -13.64
N LYS A 187 -13.77 -1.88 -13.47
CA LYS A 187 -14.92 -1.05 -13.09
C LYS A 187 -14.80 -0.41 -11.72
N ALA A 188 -14.03 -0.97 -10.80
CA ALA A 188 -13.80 -0.36 -9.50
C ALA A 188 -13.07 0.99 -9.59
N ALA A 189 -12.28 1.17 -10.66
CA ALA A 189 -11.60 2.43 -10.94
C ALA A 189 -12.47 3.43 -11.73
N ASP A 190 -13.44 2.94 -12.54
CA ASP A 190 -14.14 3.73 -13.55
C ASP A 190 -15.57 4.12 -13.14
N GLU A 191 -16.10 3.69 -11.99
CA GLU A 191 -17.51 4.01 -11.64
C GLU A 191 -17.73 5.53 -11.52
N PRO A 192 -18.66 6.09 -12.33
CA PRO A 192 -19.00 7.50 -12.24
C PRO A 192 -19.72 7.78 -10.92
N THR A 193 -19.16 8.67 -10.12
CA THR A 193 -19.86 9.16 -8.92
C THR A 193 -20.71 10.35 -9.29
N THR A 194 -22.01 10.28 -9.02
CA THR A 194 -22.94 11.42 -9.02
C THR A 194 -22.82 12.23 -7.70
N ILE A 195 -21.63 12.49 -7.21
CA ILE A 195 -21.47 13.38 -6.07
C ILE A 195 -21.36 14.81 -6.57
N LYS A 196 -22.41 15.57 -6.41
CA LYS A 196 -22.42 17.02 -6.65
C LYS A 196 -21.66 17.70 -5.49
N GLY A 197 -20.34 17.81 -5.64
CA GLY A 197 -19.53 18.67 -4.78
C GLY A 197 -19.48 20.09 -5.33
N LYS A 198 -19.77 21.10 -4.51
CA LYS A 198 -19.58 22.52 -4.87
C LYS A 198 -18.10 22.87 -4.70
N GLY A 199 -17.42 23.21 -5.82
CA GLY A 199 -16.24 24.08 -5.78
C GLY A 199 -14.86 23.44 -5.73
N GLY A 200 -14.68 22.15 -6.10
CA GLY A 200 -13.35 21.59 -6.36
C GLY A 200 -12.87 21.84 -7.80
N PRO A 201 -11.55 21.79 -8.07
CA PRO A 201 -11.05 21.86 -9.42
C PRO A 201 -11.71 20.78 -10.28
N SER A 202 -12.08 21.16 -11.50
CA SER A 202 -12.78 20.30 -12.44
C SER A 202 -11.95 19.04 -12.72
N ILE A 203 -12.46 17.88 -12.32
CA ILE A 203 -11.89 16.55 -12.60
C ILE A 203 -12.01 16.19 -14.09
N THR A 204 -12.56 17.06 -14.91
CA THR A 204 -12.82 16.83 -16.35
C THR A 204 -11.56 16.56 -17.18
N GLU A 205 -10.37 16.92 -16.72
CA GLU A 205 -9.12 16.54 -17.37
C GLU A 205 -8.68 15.10 -17.04
N PHE A 206 -9.17 14.53 -15.95
CA PHE A 206 -8.95 13.12 -15.59
C PHE A 206 -9.94 12.16 -16.28
N GLU A 207 -11.11 12.64 -16.70
CA GLU A 207 -12.20 11.78 -17.18
C GLU A 207 -12.03 11.23 -18.62
N ASN A 208 -11.16 11.81 -19.44
CA ASN A 208 -11.22 11.53 -20.86
C ASN A 208 -10.28 10.43 -21.40
N ASN A 209 -9.37 9.85 -20.60
CA ASN A 209 -8.43 8.84 -21.11
C ASN A 209 -7.81 7.89 -20.09
N ILE A 210 -8.37 7.67 -18.91
CA ILE A 210 -7.66 6.90 -17.88
C ILE A 210 -8.26 5.50 -17.76
N SER A 211 -7.67 4.56 -18.51
CA SER A 211 -7.69 3.16 -18.12
C SER A 211 -7.13 3.01 -16.70
N PRO A 212 -7.66 2.11 -15.83
CA PRO A 212 -7.10 1.80 -14.51
C PRO A 212 -5.59 1.53 -14.56
N TYR A 213 -5.06 1.16 -15.71
CA TYR A 213 -3.64 1.00 -16.00
C TYR A 213 -2.85 2.31 -16.12
N VAL A 214 -3.48 3.45 -16.23
CA VAL A 214 -2.79 4.76 -16.37
C VAL A 214 -2.55 5.40 -15.00
N VAL A 215 -3.38 5.09 -14.01
CA VAL A 215 -3.16 5.55 -12.63
C VAL A 215 -2.15 4.62 -11.94
N PRO A 216 -1.12 5.14 -11.27
CA PRO A 216 -0.11 4.32 -10.61
C PRO A 216 -0.64 3.69 -9.31
N VAL A 217 -1.85 3.11 -9.34
CA VAL A 217 -2.53 2.58 -8.15
C VAL A 217 -1.77 1.45 -7.49
N VAL A 218 -1.17 0.57 -8.30
CA VAL A 218 -0.34 -0.54 -7.79
C VAL A 218 0.91 -0.03 -7.08
N ALA A 219 1.55 1.00 -7.65
CA ALA A 219 2.69 1.64 -6.98
C ALA A 219 2.28 2.40 -5.72
N MET A 220 1.04 2.92 -5.67
CA MET A 220 0.51 3.54 -4.45
C MET A 220 0.24 2.52 -3.35
N ASP A 221 -0.30 1.35 -3.68
CA ASP A 221 -0.49 0.27 -2.72
C ASP A 221 0.87 -0.22 -2.20
N ALA A 222 1.85 -0.42 -3.10
CA ALA A 222 3.20 -0.79 -2.71
C ALA A 222 3.89 0.31 -1.88
N ALA A 223 3.69 1.59 -2.23
CA ALA A 223 4.23 2.72 -1.47
C ALA A 223 3.63 2.83 -0.07
N GLY A 224 2.31 2.69 0.02
CA GLY A 224 1.61 2.66 1.30
C GLY A 224 2.07 1.51 2.19
N ALA A 225 2.22 0.30 1.62
CA ALA A 225 2.77 -0.85 2.30
C ALA A 225 4.20 -0.57 2.79
N LEU A 226 5.08 -0.07 1.92
CA LEU A 226 6.48 0.22 2.22
C LEU A 226 6.63 1.23 3.36
N VAL A 227 5.94 2.36 3.26
CA VAL A 227 6.06 3.44 4.24
C VAL A 227 5.50 3.02 5.59
N SER A 228 4.31 2.38 5.60
CA SER A 228 3.67 1.98 6.86
C SER A 228 4.40 0.81 7.53
N ALA A 229 4.79 -0.21 6.77
CA ALA A 229 5.58 -1.31 7.31
C ALA A 229 6.93 -0.83 7.85
N GLY A 230 7.62 0.03 7.10
CA GLY A 230 8.89 0.64 7.53
C GLY A 230 8.75 1.48 8.80
N ALA A 231 7.70 2.30 8.89
CA ALA A 231 7.42 3.10 10.08
C ALA A 231 7.12 2.24 11.31
N VAL A 232 6.33 1.16 11.15
CA VAL A 232 6.04 0.21 12.24
C VAL A 232 7.31 -0.49 12.69
N ALA A 233 8.14 -0.97 11.75
CA ALA A 233 9.41 -1.63 12.07
C ALA A 233 10.34 -0.70 12.84
N LEU A 234 10.50 0.54 12.39
CA LEU A 234 11.30 1.57 13.07
C LEU A 234 10.78 1.86 14.48
N ASN A 235 9.47 2.11 14.61
CA ASN A 235 8.86 2.41 15.90
C ASN A 235 9.02 1.26 16.89
N ASN A 236 8.80 0.02 16.45
CA ASN A 236 9.00 -1.16 17.29
C ASN A 236 10.47 -1.27 17.73
N TYR A 237 11.40 -1.13 16.80
CA TYR A 237 12.81 -1.25 17.12
C TYR A 237 13.29 -0.16 18.09
N ILE A 238 12.91 1.09 17.84
CA ILE A 238 13.31 2.23 18.70
C ILE A 238 12.77 2.09 20.11
N ASN A 239 11.52 1.64 20.26
CA ASN A 239 10.87 1.54 21.57
C ASN A 239 11.19 0.24 22.32
N ASN A 240 11.42 -0.88 21.62
CA ASN A 240 11.51 -2.21 22.23
C ASN A 240 12.83 -2.92 21.94
N GLY A 241 13.72 -2.36 21.11
CA GLY A 241 14.97 -3.00 20.69
C GLY A 241 14.78 -4.20 19.74
N SER A 242 13.55 -4.48 19.31
CA SER A 242 13.22 -5.60 18.42
C SER A 242 12.01 -5.26 17.56
N VAL A 243 11.87 -5.95 16.42
CA VAL A 243 10.75 -5.76 15.49
C VAL A 243 9.67 -6.81 15.73
N ASN A 244 8.43 -6.36 15.86
CA ASN A 244 7.25 -7.22 15.82
C ASN A 244 6.77 -7.36 14.37
N TRP A 245 7.11 -8.47 13.72
CA TRP A 245 6.79 -8.70 12.31
C TRP A 245 5.29 -8.80 12.02
N ALA A 246 4.49 -9.28 12.99
CA ALA A 246 3.04 -9.28 12.85
C ALA A 246 2.45 -7.85 12.80
N ALA A 247 3.02 -6.94 13.58
CA ALA A 247 2.66 -5.52 13.51
C ALA A 247 3.11 -4.89 12.18
N VAL A 248 4.28 -5.26 11.67
CA VAL A 248 4.79 -4.80 10.37
C VAL A 248 3.85 -5.21 9.23
N GLY A 249 3.45 -6.49 9.16
CA GLY A 249 2.50 -6.98 8.15
C GLY A 249 1.13 -6.30 8.24
N THR A 250 0.65 -6.05 9.45
CA THR A 250 -0.58 -5.28 9.65
C THR A 250 -0.44 -3.86 9.14
N GLY A 251 0.68 -3.20 9.43
CA GLY A 251 1.01 -1.87 8.92
C GLY A 251 1.07 -1.85 7.39
N ALA A 252 1.67 -2.88 6.78
CA ALA A 252 1.74 -3.01 5.32
C ALA A 252 0.34 -3.04 4.68
N VAL A 253 -0.58 -3.87 5.20
CA VAL A 253 -1.97 -3.96 4.68
C VAL A 253 -2.70 -2.64 4.82
N ILE A 254 -2.66 -2.02 6.02
CA ILE A 254 -3.36 -0.76 6.28
C ILE A 254 -2.80 0.36 5.39
N GLY A 255 -1.48 0.45 5.27
CA GLY A 255 -0.83 1.44 4.44
C GLY A 255 -1.15 1.29 2.96
N ALA A 256 -1.16 0.06 2.46
CA ALA A 256 -1.52 -0.23 1.08
C ALA A 256 -2.97 0.17 0.76
N VAL A 257 -3.93 -0.26 1.59
CA VAL A 257 -5.34 0.13 1.41
C VAL A 257 -5.51 1.65 1.45
N THR A 258 -4.73 2.34 2.30
CA THR A 258 -4.71 3.81 2.35
C THR A 258 -4.19 4.39 1.04
N GLY A 259 -3.17 3.76 0.44
CA GLY A 259 -2.59 4.17 -0.84
C GLY A 259 -3.62 4.23 -1.96
N SER A 260 -4.34 3.14 -2.19
CA SER A 260 -5.33 3.06 -3.26
C SER A 260 -6.59 3.89 -2.98
N THR A 261 -7.08 3.93 -1.73
CA THR A 261 -8.33 4.62 -1.40
C THR A 261 -8.28 6.14 -1.60
N GLY A 262 -7.08 6.73 -1.62
CA GLY A 262 -6.91 8.18 -1.83
C GLY A 262 -6.91 8.62 -3.29
N LEU A 263 -6.88 7.70 -4.28
CA LEU A 263 -6.55 8.06 -5.65
C LEU A 263 -7.58 7.65 -6.71
N VAL A 264 -8.31 6.58 -6.51
CA VAL A 264 -9.01 5.91 -7.61
C VAL A 264 -10.46 5.62 -7.29
N GLY A 265 -11.28 5.60 -8.34
CA GLY A 265 -12.68 5.24 -8.29
C GLY A 265 -13.51 6.17 -7.42
N LYS A 266 -14.65 5.68 -6.98
CA LYS A 266 -15.61 6.46 -6.19
C LYS A 266 -15.07 6.94 -4.84
N VAL A 267 -14.16 6.19 -4.21
CA VAL A 267 -13.55 6.59 -2.93
C VAL A 267 -12.59 7.75 -3.15
N GLY A 268 -11.69 7.65 -4.11
CA GLY A 268 -10.77 8.72 -4.47
C GLY A 268 -11.50 10.00 -4.91
N LYS A 269 -12.55 9.86 -5.74
CA LYS A 269 -13.39 11.00 -6.15
C LYS A 269 -14.10 11.64 -4.96
N TRP A 270 -14.62 10.83 -4.04
CA TRP A 270 -15.27 11.36 -2.83
C TRP A 270 -14.28 12.14 -1.97
N ILE A 271 -13.09 11.60 -1.72
CA ILE A 271 -12.03 12.31 -0.98
C ILE A 271 -11.60 13.59 -1.72
N SER A 272 -11.41 13.53 -3.03
CA SER A 272 -11.00 14.69 -3.83
C SER A 272 -12.04 15.80 -3.87
N SER A 273 -13.33 15.49 -3.63
CA SER A 273 -14.40 16.48 -3.60
C SER A 273 -14.32 17.46 -2.41
N PHE A 274 -13.44 17.21 -1.45
CA PHE A 274 -13.21 18.09 -0.29
C PHE A 274 -12.09 19.13 -0.52
N PHE A 275 -11.37 19.04 -1.64
CA PHE A 275 -10.32 19.99 -2.00
C PHE A 275 -10.80 20.99 -3.04
#